data_b70f1d4c130aecf5b32128d24aa95a16
#
_entry.id   b70f1d4c130aecf5b32128d24aa95a16
#
_cell.length_a   1.000
_cell.length_b   1.000
_cell.length_c   1.000
_cell.angle_alpha   90.00
_cell.angle_beta   90.00
_cell.angle_gamma   90.00
#
_symmetry.space_group_name_H-M   'P 1'
#
loop_
_entity.id
_entity.type
_entity.pdbx_description
1 polymer ?
#
loop_
_entity_poly.entity_id
_entity_poly.type
_entity_poly.pdbx_seq_one_letter_code
_entity_poly.pdbx_strand_id
1 'polypeptide(L)'
;MNEFDCTVCQTLVHGYLDKELDPETAANVAGHLAECAACARLHDQAQLLKVSVRHKAPYYAAPASLIARVTTPEAPAPGALERWRKWFAPAF
;
A
#
# COMPACT_ATOMS: atom_id res chain seq x y z
N MET A 1 16.31 26.25 -2.55
CA MET A 1 15.59 25.40 -3.49
C MET A 1 14.80 24.39 -2.73
N ASN A 2 13.50 24.35 -2.94
CA ASN A 2 12.66 23.44 -2.20
C ASN A 2 12.85 22.03 -2.77
N GLU A 3 13.34 21.11 -1.96
CA GLU A 3 13.55 19.73 -2.38
C GLU A 3 12.25 19.00 -2.68
N PHE A 4 11.13 19.55 -2.18
CA PHE A 4 9.81 18.98 -2.37
C PHE A 4 9.06 19.77 -3.45
N ASP A 5 9.21 19.36 -4.69
CA ASP A 5 8.59 19.99 -5.85
C ASP A 5 7.36 19.21 -6.36
N CYS A 6 6.75 19.69 -7.45
CA CYS A 6 5.58 19.05 -8.04
C CYS A 6 5.87 17.62 -8.50
N THR A 7 7.07 17.34 -9.00
CA THR A 7 7.44 16.01 -9.47
C THR A 7 7.44 15.03 -8.30
N VAL A 8 8.04 15.41 -7.19
CA VAL A 8 8.05 14.58 -5.97
C VAL A 8 6.63 14.38 -5.44
N CYS A 9 5.83 15.46 -5.39
CA CYS A 9 4.45 15.39 -4.95
C CYS A 9 3.62 14.42 -5.82
N GLN A 10 3.78 14.50 -7.13
CA GLN A 10 3.05 13.63 -8.05
C GLN A 10 3.39 12.15 -7.88
N THR A 11 4.62 11.83 -7.55
CA THR A 11 5.01 10.45 -7.29
C THR A 11 4.47 9.92 -5.97
N LEU A 12 4.18 10.80 -5.01
CA LEU A 12 3.75 10.43 -3.66
C LEU A 12 2.24 10.53 -3.44
N VAL A 13 1.50 11.13 -4.39
CA VAL A 13 0.08 11.41 -4.19
C VAL A 13 -0.76 10.14 -3.96
N HIS A 14 -0.43 9.06 -4.64
CA HIS A 14 -1.16 7.80 -4.48
C HIS A 14 -0.89 7.17 -3.12
N GLY A 15 0.36 7.17 -2.67
CA GLY A 15 0.70 6.72 -1.32
C GLY A 15 0.04 7.57 -0.25
N TYR A 16 -0.05 8.89 -0.49
CA TYR A 16 -0.74 9.81 0.41
C TYR A 16 -2.24 9.46 0.53
N LEU A 17 -2.91 9.21 -0.59
CA LEU A 17 -4.32 8.83 -0.61
C LEU A 17 -4.58 7.49 0.09
N ASP A 18 -3.64 6.57 -0.02
CA ASP A 18 -3.75 5.24 0.56
C ASP A 18 -3.24 5.18 2.01
N LYS A 19 -2.78 6.32 2.55
CA LYS A 19 -2.26 6.45 3.92
C LYS A 19 -1.04 5.56 4.18
N GLU A 20 -0.22 5.39 3.15
CA GLU A 20 0.97 4.55 3.18
C GLU A 20 2.25 5.32 3.50
N LEU A 21 2.18 6.64 3.57
CA LEU A 21 3.34 7.48 3.83
C LEU A 21 3.59 7.64 5.33
N ASP A 22 4.87 7.79 5.68
CA ASP A 22 5.25 8.18 7.04
C ASP A 22 4.72 9.58 7.37
N PRO A 23 4.56 9.93 8.67
CA PRO A 23 3.95 11.20 9.04
C PRO A 23 4.68 12.43 8.50
N GLU A 24 6.01 12.40 8.43
CA GLU A 24 6.80 13.53 7.93
C GLU A 24 6.56 13.74 6.43
N THR A 25 6.64 12.68 5.63
CA THR A 25 6.41 12.75 4.19
C THR A 25 4.96 13.13 3.89
N ALA A 26 4.00 12.57 4.64
CA ALA A 26 2.59 12.93 4.49
C ALA A 26 2.35 14.41 4.78
N ALA A 27 3.00 14.97 5.79
CA ALA A 27 2.91 16.40 6.10
C ALA A 27 3.48 17.26 4.98
N ASN A 28 4.58 16.84 4.36
CA ASN A 28 5.17 17.53 3.22
C ASN A 28 4.24 17.54 2.01
N VAL A 29 3.60 16.42 1.72
CA VAL A 29 2.60 16.34 0.65
C VAL A 29 1.42 17.26 0.95
N ALA A 30 0.87 17.19 2.16
CA ALA A 30 -0.24 18.03 2.57
C ALA A 30 0.09 19.52 2.43
N GLY A 31 1.29 19.93 2.85
CA GLY A 31 1.75 21.32 2.71
C GLY A 31 1.83 21.75 1.26
N HIS A 32 2.37 20.90 0.39
CA HIS A 32 2.47 21.21 -1.04
C HIS A 32 1.08 21.29 -1.70
N LEU A 33 0.18 20.40 -1.35
CA LEU A 33 -1.20 20.42 -1.87
C LEU A 33 -1.94 21.71 -1.47
N ALA A 34 -1.63 22.26 -0.30
CA ALA A 34 -2.23 23.53 0.14
C ALA A 34 -1.70 24.74 -0.65
N GLU A 35 -0.50 24.65 -1.21
CA GLU A 35 0.16 25.76 -1.91
C GLU A 35 0.12 25.63 -3.43
N CYS A 36 -0.06 24.42 -3.97
CA CYS A 36 0.01 24.17 -5.41
C CYS A 36 -1.34 23.72 -5.95
N ALA A 37 -2.00 24.58 -6.72
CA ALA A 37 -3.30 24.26 -7.31
C ALA A 37 -3.26 23.10 -8.30
N ALA A 38 -2.15 22.96 -9.04
CA ALA A 38 -2.01 21.86 -9.99
C ALA A 38 -1.94 20.51 -9.29
N CYS A 39 -1.16 20.41 -8.23
CA CYS A 39 -1.06 19.17 -7.44
C CYS A 39 -2.36 18.90 -6.68
N ALA A 40 -3.02 19.93 -6.18
CA ALA A 40 -4.33 19.78 -5.54
C ALA A 40 -5.37 19.20 -6.50
N ARG A 41 -5.38 19.64 -7.75
CA ARG A 41 -6.26 19.08 -8.79
C ARG A 41 -5.94 17.64 -9.09
N LEU A 42 -4.66 17.30 -9.18
CA LEU A 42 -4.25 15.92 -9.40
C LEU A 42 -4.70 15.01 -8.25
N HIS A 43 -4.55 15.50 -7.02
CA HIS A 43 -5.03 14.80 -5.83
C HIS A 43 -6.54 14.56 -5.89
N ASP A 44 -7.31 15.60 -6.23
CA ASP A 44 -8.77 15.51 -6.30
C ASP A 44 -9.22 14.55 -7.38
N GLN A 45 -8.56 14.56 -8.54
CA GLN A 45 -8.85 13.61 -9.62
C GLN A 45 -8.55 12.17 -9.21
N ALA A 46 -7.44 11.95 -8.54
CA ALA A 46 -7.08 10.61 -8.04
C ALA A 46 -8.04 10.14 -6.95
N GLN A 47 -8.48 11.04 -6.09
CA GLN A 47 -9.48 10.76 -5.05
C GLN A 47 -10.82 10.36 -5.69
N LEU A 48 -11.26 11.11 -6.69
CA LEU A 48 -12.50 10.83 -7.41
C LEU A 48 -12.43 9.47 -8.11
N LEU A 49 -11.31 9.18 -8.75
CA LEU A 49 -11.09 7.88 -9.38
C LEU A 49 -11.16 6.74 -8.38
N LYS A 50 -10.53 6.91 -7.23
CA LYS A 50 -10.54 5.90 -6.15
C LYS A 50 -11.97 5.61 -5.68
N VAL A 51 -12.76 6.65 -5.45
CA VAL A 51 -14.15 6.53 -5.04
C VAL A 51 -14.98 5.86 -6.13
N SER A 52 -14.79 6.26 -7.39
CA SER A 52 -15.52 5.70 -8.53
C SER A 52 -15.23 4.20 -8.71
N VAL A 53 -13.98 3.80 -8.58
CA VAL A 53 -13.60 2.39 -8.66
C VAL A 53 -14.24 1.59 -7.54
N ARG A 54 -14.24 2.14 -6.32
CA ARG A 54 -14.85 1.47 -5.17
C ARG A 54 -16.34 1.22 -5.36
N HIS A 55 -17.07 2.16 -5.97
CA HIS A 55 -18.53 2.10 -6.09
C HIS A 55 -19.05 1.52 -7.41
N LYS A 56 -18.28 1.64 -8.50
CA LYS A 56 -18.74 1.29 -9.84
C LYS A 56 -18.05 0.11 -10.48
N ALA A 57 -16.82 -0.22 -10.04
CA ALA A 57 -16.11 -1.37 -10.59
C ALA A 57 -16.74 -2.66 -10.09
N PRO A 58 -16.82 -3.72 -10.94
CA PRO A 58 -17.33 -5.00 -10.48
C PRO A 58 -16.44 -5.59 -9.40
N TYR A 59 -17.08 -6.09 -8.36
CA TYR A 59 -16.40 -6.75 -7.26
C TYR A 59 -16.53 -8.25 -7.41
N TYR A 60 -15.39 -8.94 -7.48
CA TYR A 60 -15.34 -10.37 -7.60
C TYR A 60 -15.03 -10.98 -6.23
N ALA A 61 -16.06 -11.50 -5.58
CA ALA A 61 -15.90 -12.14 -4.28
C ALA A 61 -15.17 -13.47 -4.41
N ALA A 62 -14.18 -13.71 -3.54
CA ALA A 62 -13.49 -14.99 -3.51
C ALA A 62 -14.43 -16.08 -2.97
N PRO A 63 -14.34 -17.33 -3.47
CA PRO A 63 -15.09 -18.44 -2.90
C PRO A 63 -14.76 -18.65 -1.42
N ALA A 64 -15.76 -19.10 -0.64
CA ALA A 64 -15.56 -19.33 0.79
C ALA A 64 -14.44 -20.33 1.07
N SER A 65 -14.29 -21.33 0.23
CA SER A 65 -13.21 -22.32 0.32
C SER A 65 -11.82 -21.67 0.21
N LEU A 66 -11.67 -20.71 -0.71
CA LEU A 66 -10.41 -19.99 -0.88
C LEU A 66 -10.12 -19.09 0.31
N ILE A 67 -11.13 -18.37 0.79
CA ILE A 67 -11.00 -17.51 1.97
C ILE A 67 -10.55 -18.33 3.17
N ALA A 68 -11.17 -19.50 3.39
CA ALA A 68 -10.81 -20.38 4.50
C ALA A 68 -9.35 -20.85 4.39
N ARG A 69 -8.88 -21.16 3.18
CA ARG A 69 -7.50 -21.59 2.97
C ARG A 69 -6.48 -20.51 3.23
N VAL A 70 -6.80 -19.26 2.89
CA VAL A 70 -5.89 -18.12 3.06
C VAL A 70 -5.89 -17.63 4.50
N THR A 71 -7.03 -17.63 5.18
CA THR A 71 -7.16 -17.11 6.55
C THR A 71 -6.83 -18.12 7.62
N THR A 72 -6.86 -19.43 7.31
CA THR A 72 -6.49 -20.48 8.25
C THR A 72 -4.97 -20.66 8.21
N PRO A 73 -4.27 -20.49 9.36
CA PRO A 73 -2.84 -20.75 9.38
C PRO A 73 -2.58 -22.22 9.06
N GLU A 74 -1.82 -22.48 8.00
CA GLU A 74 -1.38 -23.83 7.72
C GLU A 74 -0.32 -24.24 8.72
N ALA A 75 -0.55 -25.38 9.37
CA ALA A 75 0.51 -25.99 10.16
C ALA A 75 1.66 -26.35 9.22
N PRO A 76 2.92 -26.04 9.58
CA PRO A 76 4.04 -26.42 8.74
C PRO A 76 4.04 -27.93 8.54
N ALA A 77 4.38 -28.36 7.31
CA ALA A 77 4.45 -29.77 6.99
C ALA A 77 5.39 -30.49 7.96
N PRO A 78 5.09 -31.75 8.33
CA PRO A 78 5.98 -32.51 9.21
C PRO A 78 7.41 -32.51 8.66
N GLY A 79 8.36 -32.12 9.50
CA GLY A 79 9.77 -32.01 9.11
C GLY A 79 10.18 -30.70 8.44
N ALA A 80 9.22 -29.80 8.14
CA ALA A 80 9.54 -28.49 7.55
C ALA A 80 10.41 -27.65 8.49
N LEU A 81 10.11 -27.68 9.78
CA LEU A 81 10.85 -26.94 10.78
C LEU A 81 12.28 -27.46 10.92
N GLU A 82 12.46 -28.77 10.81
CA GLU A 82 13.79 -29.40 10.86
C GLU A 82 14.63 -29.04 9.63
N ARG A 83 14.02 -29.03 8.46
CA ARG A 83 14.69 -28.59 7.23
C ARG A 83 15.08 -27.13 7.32
N TRP A 84 14.21 -26.31 7.88
CA TRP A 84 14.47 -24.90 8.10
C TRP A 84 15.64 -24.68 9.05
N ARG A 85 15.70 -25.44 10.16
CA ARG A 85 16.79 -25.41 11.11
C ARG A 85 18.14 -25.78 10.46
N LYS A 86 18.14 -26.76 9.57
CA LYS A 86 19.36 -27.17 8.86
C LYS A 86 19.89 -26.06 7.93
N TRP A 87 18.99 -25.27 7.35
CA TRP A 87 19.36 -24.20 6.45
C TRP A 87 19.86 -22.94 7.16
N PHE A 88 19.30 -22.63 8.32
CA PHE A 88 19.55 -21.38 9.04
C PHE A 88 20.27 -21.54 10.36
N ALA A 89 20.45 -22.76 10.85
CA ALA A 89 21.23 -22.98 12.06
C ALA A 89 22.71 -22.71 11.80
N PRO A 90 23.39 -21.92 12.64
CA PRO A 90 24.81 -21.76 12.50
C PRO A 90 25.50 -23.11 12.69
N ALA A 91 26.48 -23.37 11.86
CA ALA A 91 27.27 -24.61 11.94
C ALA A 91 28.24 -24.54 13.11
N PHE A 92 27.79 -24.93 14.26
CA PHE A 92 28.61 -25.09 15.44
C PHE A 92 28.83 -26.56 15.72
#